data_7ece7b89991f5219aaf101bef8de0b0d
#
_entry.id   7ece7b89991f5219aaf101bef8de0b0d
#
_cell.length_a   1.000
_cell.length_b   1.000
_cell.length_c   1.000
_cell.angle_alpha   90.00
_cell.angle_beta   90.00
_cell.angle_gamma   90.00
#
_symmetry.space_group_name_H-M   'P 1'
#
loop_
_entity.id
_entity.type
_entity.pdbx_description
1 polymer ?
#
loop_
_entity_poly.entity_id
_entity_poly.type
_entity_poly.pdbx_seq_one_letter_code
_entity_poly.pdbx_strand_id
1 'polypeptide(L)'
;MKGYLLVGLSALGLAGCAVEPLSLQRDVSYIAEWIGPQPVIGRNPISLTFSADRAYGNGGCNHWFADYQLDGQQIRFSQIGSTRKFCDEAIMEQERQFLEILSRVERWDVSNIDQLRFWPAEGEPIRVWPEQN
;
A
#
# COMPACT_ATOMS: atom_id res chain seq x y z
N MET A 1 2.78 20.79 66.87
CA MET A 1 2.04 20.85 65.63
C MET A 1 2.96 20.55 64.50
N LYS A 2 2.77 19.44 63.88
CA LYS A 2 3.58 19.03 62.72
C LYS A 2 2.82 19.31 61.46
N GLY A 3 3.28 20.30 60.65
CA GLY A 3 2.75 20.56 59.34
C GLY A 3 3.34 19.57 58.37
N TYR A 4 2.51 18.77 57.78
CA TYR A 4 2.94 17.91 56.69
C TYR A 4 2.87 18.70 55.39
N LEU A 5 4.04 18.96 54.79
CA LEU A 5 4.13 19.49 53.45
C LEU A 5 3.90 18.32 52.52
N LEU A 6 2.72 18.26 51.95
CA LEU A 6 2.46 17.41 50.82
C LEU A 6 3.11 18.05 49.58
N VAL A 7 4.29 17.59 49.23
CA VAL A 7 4.90 17.89 47.96
C VAL A 7 4.13 17.07 46.90
N GLY A 8 3.18 17.71 46.26
CA GLY A 8 2.53 17.13 45.11
C GLY A 8 3.54 16.96 44.01
N LEU A 9 3.93 15.73 43.75
CA LEU A 9 4.72 15.39 42.59
C LEU A 9 3.81 15.49 41.38
N SER A 10 3.84 16.64 40.71
CA SER A 10 3.21 16.76 39.37
C SER A 10 4.04 15.93 38.41
N ALA A 11 3.59 14.71 38.17
CA ALA A 11 4.10 13.96 37.05
C ALA A 11 3.67 14.70 35.75
N LEU A 12 4.56 15.52 35.21
CA LEU A 12 4.44 16.01 33.84
C LEU A 12 4.57 14.78 32.96
N GLY A 13 3.42 14.21 32.59
CA GLY A 13 3.36 13.23 31.55
C GLY A 13 3.84 13.92 30.27
N LEU A 14 5.05 13.60 29.85
CA LEU A 14 5.48 13.89 28.49
C LEU A 14 4.58 13.06 27.56
N ALA A 15 3.48 13.69 27.10
CA ALA A 15 2.77 13.18 25.96
C ALA A 15 3.73 13.33 24.78
N GLY A 16 4.59 12.32 24.57
CA GLY A 16 5.39 12.23 23.36
C GLY A 16 4.42 12.23 22.19
N CYS A 17 4.65 13.10 21.20
CA CYS A 17 4.01 12.98 19.91
C CYS A 17 4.40 11.60 19.36
N ALA A 18 3.53 10.61 19.56
CA ALA A 18 3.67 9.34 18.89
C ALA A 18 3.41 9.62 17.41
N VAL A 19 4.49 9.70 16.64
CA VAL A 19 4.39 9.64 15.17
C VAL A 19 3.87 8.26 14.87
N GLU A 20 2.61 8.17 14.49
CA GLU A 20 2.06 6.89 14.03
C GLU A 20 2.86 6.43 12.82
N PRO A 21 3.35 5.17 12.82
CA PRO A 21 4.03 4.65 11.64
C PRO A 21 3.06 4.67 10.47
N LEU A 22 3.58 5.01 9.28
CA LEU A 22 2.81 4.94 8.05
C LEU A 22 2.22 3.54 7.93
N SER A 23 0.92 3.48 7.76
CA SER A 23 0.18 2.25 7.63
C SER A 23 -0.61 2.23 6.32
N LEU A 24 -0.98 1.03 5.91
CA LEU A 24 -1.88 0.84 4.80
C LEU A 24 -3.26 1.42 5.15
N GLN A 25 -3.73 2.40 4.38
CA GLN A 25 -4.99 3.09 4.63
C GLN A 25 -6.08 2.60 3.69
N ARG A 26 -7.30 2.44 4.24
CA ARG A 26 -8.49 2.15 3.43
C ARG A 26 -8.97 3.41 2.72
N ASP A 27 -9.57 3.20 1.56
CA ASP A 27 -10.23 4.24 0.75
C ASP A 27 -9.28 5.36 0.30
N VAL A 28 -7.99 5.05 0.28
CA VAL A 28 -6.94 5.89 -0.30
C VAL A 28 -6.47 5.23 -1.58
N SER A 29 -6.43 6.00 -2.67
CA SER A 29 -5.85 5.53 -3.92
C SER A 29 -4.34 5.63 -3.87
N TYR A 30 -3.66 4.51 -4.06
CA TYR A 30 -2.21 4.45 -4.19
C TYR A 30 -1.84 4.32 -5.66
N ILE A 31 -0.87 5.10 -6.10
CA ILE A 31 -0.39 5.11 -7.49
C ILE A 31 0.96 4.41 -7.56
N ALA A 32 1.08 3.44 -8.45
CA ALA A 32 2.31 2.69 -8.63
C ALA A 32 3.34 3.50 -9.39
N GLU A 33 4.57 3.48 -8.90
CA GLU A 33 5.74 4.07 -9.55
C GLU A 33 6.61 2.99 -10.19
N TRP A 34 6.71 1.84 -9.52
CA TRP A 34 7.48 0.69 -9.99
C TRP A 34 6.65 -0.60 -9.91
N ILE A 35 6.73 -1.40 -10.96
CA ILE A 35 6.17 -2.74 -11.04
C ILE A 35 7.36 -3.71 -11.09
N GLY A 36 7.76 -4.23 -9.92
CA GLY A 36 8.99 -4.99 -9.84
C GLY A 36 10.18 -4.16 -10.29
N PRO A 37 11.02 -4.66 -11.21
CA PRO A 37 12.20 -3.91 -11.68
C PRO A 37 11.89 -2.84 -12.73
N GLN A 38 10.63 -2.68 -13.15
CA GLN A 38 10.26 -1.78 -14.26
C GLN A 38 9.52 -0.55 -13.76
N PRO A 39 9.93 0.66 -14.18
CA PRO A 39 9.14 1.86 -13.92
C PRO A 39 7.83 1.81 -14.70
N VAL A 40 6.78 2.39 -14.13
CA VAL A 40 5.48 2.48 -14.80
C VAL A 40 5.58 3.37 -16.03
N ILE A 41 5.03 2.90 -17.14
CA ILE A 41 4.95 3.61 -18.42
C ILE A 41 3.50 3.90 -18.79
N GLY A 42 3.30 4.81 -19.73
CA GLY A 42 1.98 5.14 -20.27
C GLY A 42 1.33 6.31 -19.57
N ARG A 43 0.16 6.71 -20.07
CA ARG A 43 -0.60 7.87 -19.59
C ARG A 43 -1.56 7.53 -18.47
N ASN A 44 -2.05 6.29 -18.44
CA ASN A 44 -2.99 5.84 -17.43
C ASN A 44 -2.22 5.30 -16.24
N PRO A 45 -2.46 5.81 -15.03
CA PRO A 45 -1.77 5.30 -13.86
C PRO A 45 -2.21 3.87 -13.53
N ILE A 46 -1.31 3.13 -12.90
CA ILE A 46 -1.65 1.89 -12.23
C ILE A 46 -1.96 2.24 -10.78
N SER A 47 -3.12 1.83 -10.28
CA SER A 47 -3.59 2.22 -8.96
C SER A 47 -4.10 1.05 -8.16
N LEU A 48 -4.01 1.19 -6.82
CA LEU A 48 -4.56 0.27 -5.82
C LEU A 48 -5.33 1.06 -4.79
N THR A 49 -6.55 0.60 -4.51
CA THR A 49 -7.39 1.11 -3.42
C THR A 49 -7.89 -0.07 -2.62
N PHE A 50 -7.84 0.05 -1.29
CA PHE A 50 -8.33 -0.98 -0.37
C PHE A 50 -9.63 -0.51 0.25
N SER A 51 -10.73 -1.21 -0.03
CA SER A 51 -11.97 -1.04 0.71
C SER A 51 -12.02 -2.02 1.88
N ALA A 52 -13.12 -2.02 2.64
CA ALA A 52 -13.25 -2.92 3.79
C ALA A 52 -13.10 -4.40 3.43
N ASP A 53 -13.50 -4.78 2.23
CA ASP A 53 -13.59 -6.19 1.79
C ASP A 53 -12.91 -6.50 0.46
N ARG A 54 -12.48 -5.49 -0.29
CA ARG A 54 -11.89 -5.67 -1.63
C ARG A 54 -10.76 -4.72 -1.90
N ALA A 55 -9.86 -5.15 -2.78
CA ALA A 55 -8.88 -4.30 -3.42
C ALA A 55 -9.26 -4.11 -4.88
N TYR A 56 -9.00 -2.94 -5.43
CA TYR A 56 -9.35 -2.63 -6.81
C TYR A 56 -8.52 -1.44 -7.33
N GLY A 57 -8.56 -1.22 -8.60
CA GLY A 57 -7.92 -0.09 -9.22
C GLY A 57 -7.82 -0.20 -10.73
N ASN A 58 -6.89 0.54 -11.29
CA ASN A 58 -6.57 0.53 -12.71
C ASN A 58 -5.25 -0.19 -12.94
N GLY A 59 -5.19 -1.06 -13.92
CA GLY A 59 -3.98 -1.82 -14.27
C GLY A 59 -3.15 -1.18 -15.38
N GLY A 60 -3.52 0.03 -15.81
CA GLY A 60 -2.91 0.71 -16.94
C GLY A 60 -3.80 0.69 -18.19
N CYS A 61 -4.49 -0.38 -18.43
CA CYS A 61 -5.48 -0.56 -19.50
C CYS A 61 -6.86 -0.92 -18.93
N ASN A 62 -6.92 -1.93 -18.10
CA ASN A 62 -8.15 -2.47 -17.53
C ASN A 62 -8.34 -2.10 -16.07
N HIS A 63 -9.59 -2.12 -15.62
CA HIS A 63 -9.89 -2.16 -14.21
C HIS A 63 -9.57 -3.56 -13.67
N TRP A 64 -8.97 -3.61 -12.50
CA TRP A 64 -8.72 -4.87 -11.79
C TRP A 64 -9.39 -4.85 -10.41
N PHE A 65 -9.63 -6.02 -9.87
CA PHE A 65 -10.24 -6.22 -8.55
C PHE A 65 -9.75 -7.53 -7.96
N ALA A 66 -9.76 -7.60 -6.64
CA ALA A 66 -9.34 -8.80 -5.92
C ALA A 66 -9.95 -8.82 -4.53
N ASP A 67 -9.99 -10.00 -3.93
CA ASP A 67 -10.11 -10.14 -2.49
C ASP A 67 -8.73 -9.96 -1.88
N TYR A 68 -8.65 -9.52 -0.64
CA TYR A 68 -7.39 -9.45 0.06
C TYR A 68 -7.55 -9.84 1.53
N GLN A 69 -6.47 -10.34 2.10
CA GLN A 69 -6.35 -10.62 3.52
C GLN A 69 -5.18 -9.83 4.07
N LEU A 70 -5.41 -9.10 5.14
CA LEU A 70 -4.42 -8.25 5.79
C LEU A 70 -4.31 -8.64 7.25
N ASP A 71 -3.11 -9.03 7.67
CA ASP A 71 -2.76 -9.33 9.06
C ASP A 71 -1.42 -8.69 9.38
N GLY A 72 -1.47 -7.50 10.01
CA GLY A 72 -0.26 -6.71 10.25
C GLY A 72 0.43 -6.36 8.93
N GLN A 73 1.66 -6.78 8.77
CA GLN A 73 2.43 -6.57 7.53
C GLN A 73 2.27 -7.70 6.51
N GLN A 74 1.53 -8.74 6.84
CA GLN A 74 1.20 -9.80 5.89
C GLN A 74 -0.01 -9.38 5.08
N ILE A 75 0.08 -9.51 3.77
CA ILE A 75 -1.02 -9.21 2.86
C ILE A 75 -0.99 -10.20 1.69
N ARG A 76 -2.17 -10.70 1.33
CA ARG A 76 -2.34 -11.61 0.19
C ARG A 76 -3.54 -11.19 -0.62
N PHE A 77 -3.39 -11.27 -1.92
CA PHE A 77 -4.47 -11.02 -2.88
C PHE A 77 -4.92 -12.35 -3.50
N SER A 78 -6.23 -12.50 -3.63
CA SER A 78 -6.82 -13.69 -4.23
C SER A 78 -8.00 -13.31 -5.11
N GLN A 79 -8.47 -14.24 -5.93
CA GLN A 79 -9.60 -14.01 -6.84
C GLN A 79 -9.38 -12.75 -7.71
N ILE A 80 -8.18 -12.59 -8.22
CA ILE A 80 -7.82 -11.43 -9.04
C ILE A 80 -8.51 -11.53 -10.39
N GLY A 81 -9.24 -10.49 -10.74
CA GLY A 81 -9.91 -10.38 -12.03
C GLY A 81 -9.68 -9.00 -12.65
N SER A 82 -10.00 -8.87 -13.91
CA SER A 82 -9.93 -7.63 -14.64
C SER A 82 -10.94 -7.57 -15.76
N THR A 83 -11.24 -6.35 -16.23
CA THR A 83 -11.93 -6.15 -17.51
C THR A 83 -11.01 -6.56 -18.66
N ARG A 84 -11.54 -6.65 -19.87
CA ARG A 84 -10.80 -7.21 -21.03
C ARG A 84 -10.81 -6.25 -22.21
N LYS A 85 -10.27 -5.06 -22.00
CA LYS A 85 -9.96 -4.14 -23.09
C LYS A 85 -8.59 -4.46 -23.66
N PHE A 86 -8.36 -4.04 -24.90
CA PHE A 86 -7.06 -4.14 -25.54
C PHE A 86 -6.47 -2.75 -25.69
N CYS A 87 -5.25 -2.60 -25.21
CA CYS A 87 -4.41 -1.42 -25.35
C CYS A 87 -3.15 -1.79 -26.13
N ASP A 88 -2.22 -0.85 -26.25
CA ASP A 88 -0.92 -1.12 -26.87
C ASP A 88 -0.22 -2.28 -26.18
N GLU A 89 0.55 -3.04 -26.95
CA GLU A 89 1.23 -4.24 -26.47
C GLU A 89 2.07 -3.99 -25.22
N ALA A 90 2.82 -2.89 -25.17
CA ALA A 90 3.65 -2.56 -24.01
C ALA A 90 2.82 -2.30 -22.75
N ILE A 91 1.65 -1.69 -22.89
CA ILE A 91 0.73 -1.42 -21.77
C ILE A 91 0.08 -2.73 -21.31
N MET A 92 -0.31 -3.60 -22.24
CA MET A 92 -0.87 -4.92 -21.90
C MET A 92 0.15 -5.78 -21.16
N GLU A 93 1.40 -5.76 -21.58
CA GLU A 93 2.47 -6.49 -20.93
C GLU A 93 2.74 -5.96 -19.52
N GLN A 94 2.74 -4.63 -19.34
CA GLN A 94 2.89 -4.01 -18.02
C GLN A 94 1.74 -4.43 -17.08
N GLU A 95 0.50 -4.39 -17.56
CA GLU A 95 -0.67 -4.80 -16.78
C GLU A 95 -0.57 -6.27 -16.38
N ARG A 96 -0.17 -7.14 -17.30
CA ARG A 96 0.02 -8.57 -17.03
C ARG A 96 1.07 -8.78 -15.93
N GLN A 97 2.19 -8.08 -16.02
CA GLN A 97 3.25 -8.16 -15.00
C GLN A 97 2.77 -7.65 -13.65
N PHE A 98 2.03 -6.55 -13.64
CA PHE A 98 1.44 -6.01 -12.40
C PHE A 98 0.54 -7.03 -11.72
N LEU A 99 -0.41 -7.60 -12.44
CA LEU A 99 -1.34 -8.59 -11.88
C LEU A 99 -0.64 -9.88 -11.47
N GLU A 100 0.40 -10.28 -12.19
CA GLU A 100 1.20 -11.45 -11.82
C GLU A 100 1.96 -11.23 -10.51
N ILE A 101 2.65 -10.10 -10.36
CA ILE A 101 3.34 -9.77 -9.11
C ILE A 101 2.33 -9.66 -7.97
N LEU A 102 1.19 -8.99 -8.21
CA LEU A 102 0.13 -8.83 -7.22
C LEU A 102 -0.33 -10.20 -6.68
N SER A 103 -0.45 -11.19 -7.56
CA SER A 103 -0.86 -12.55 -7.17
C SER A 103 0.15 -13.26 -6.27
N ARG A 104 1.39 -12.79 -6.23
CA ARG A 104 2.49 -13.37 -5.44
C ARG A 104 2.87 -12.54 -4.23
N VAL A 105 2.22 -11.42 -3.99
CA VAL A 105 2.49 -10.55 -2.84
C VAL A 105 2.18 -11.29 -1.54
N GLU A 106 3.11 -11.19 -0.58
CA GLU A 106 3.01 -11.82 0.74
C GLU A 106 3.08 -10.84 1.89
N ARG A 107 3.69 -9.67 1.68
CA ARG A 107 3.87 -8.66 2.73
C ARG A 107 3.95 -7.26 2.15
N TRP A 108 3.75 -6.28 3.01
CA TRP A 108 3.98 -4.88 2.70
C TRP A 108 4.91 -4.27 3.74
N ASP A 109 5.61 -3.24 3.34
CA ASP A 109 6.41 -2.41 4.24
C ASP A 109 6.47 -0.97 3.74
N VAL A 110 7.16 -0.13 4.47
CA VAL A 110 7.43 1.26 4.09
C VAL A 110 8.94 1.45 4.02
N SER A 111 9.42 2.04 2.93
CA SER A 111 10.83 2.30 2.74
C SER A 111 11.34 3.47 3.60
N ASN A 112 12.65 3.68 3.60
CA ASN A 112 13.28 4.81 4.31
C ASN A 112 12.93 6.19 3.71
N ILE A 113 12.28 6.23 2.55
CA ILE A 113 11.75 7.45 1.95
C ILE A 113 10.23 7.54 2.07
N ASP A 114 9.64 6.74 2.96
CA ASP A 114 8.19 6.66 3.21
C ASP A 114 7.37 6.12 2.04
N GLN A 115 7.99 5.40 1.12
CA GLN A 115 7.29 4.75 0.02
C GLN A 115 6.73 3.40 0.44
N LEU A 116 5.46 3.16 0.17
CA LEU A 116 4.80 1.89 0.43
C LEU A 116 5.21 0.86 -0.62
N ARG A 117 5.54 -0.35 -0.15
CA ARG A 117 6.01 -1.45 -1.01
C ARG A 117 5.23 -2.72 -0.73
N PHE A 118 4.84 -3.41 -1.81
CA PHE A 118 4.21 -4.73 -1.75
C PHE A 118 5.18 -5.76 -2.30
N TRP A 119 5.57 -6.70 -1.46
CA TRP A 119 6.64 -7.64 -1.74
C TRP A 119 6.12 -9.03 -2.09
N PRO A 120 6.51 -9.59 -3.24
CA PRO A 120 6.41 -11.02 -3.46
C PRO A 120 7.46 -11.77 -2.61
N ALA A 121 7.34 -13.11 -2.54
CA ALA A 121 8.33 -13.93 -1.84
C ALA A 121 9.73 -13.76 -2.45
N GLU A 122 9.81 -13.63 -3.76
CA GLU A 122 11.05 -13.42 -4.51
C GLU A 122 10.87 -12.31 -5.54
N GLY A 123 11.88 -11.47 -5.69
CA GLY A 123 11.90 -10.38 -6.65
C GLY A 123 11.61 -9.02 -6.06
N GLU A 124 11.58 -8.03 -6.92
CA GLU A 124 11.36 -6.63 -6.56
C GLU A 124 9.88 -6.34 -6.30
N PRO A 125 9.58 -5.38 -5.42
CA PRO A 125 8.22 -5.08 -5.02
C PRO A 125 7.49 -4.19 -6.02
N ILE A 126 6.17 -4.09 -5.83
CA ILE A 126 5.37 -2.99 -6.37
C ILE A 126 5.55 -1.81 -5.41
N ARG A 127 5.98 -0.67 -5.92
CA ARG A 127 6.22 0.56 -5.14
C ARG A 127 5.16 1.58 -5.48
N VAL A 128 4.50 2.10 -4.47
CA VAL A 128 3.36 2.99 -4.64
C VAL A 128 3.47 4.22 -3.75
N TRP A 129 2.77 5.28 -4.15
CA TRP A 129 2.58 6.49 -3.36
C TRP A 129 1.09 6.78 -3.21
N PRO A 130 0.65 7.36 -2.09
CA PRO A 130 -0.71 7.88 -2.03
C PRO A 130 -0.93 8.92 -3.12
N GLU A 131 -2.09 8.86 -3.79
CA GLU A 131 -2.47 9.87 -4.77
C GLU A 131 -2.56 11.22 -4.09
N GLN A 132 -1.90 12.22 -4.68
CA GLN A 132 -1.93 13.59 -4.19
C GLN A 132 -3.04 14.36 -4.89
N ASN A 133 -3.94 14.94 -4.11
CA ASN A 133 -4.99 15.80 -4.62
C ASN A 133 -4.49 17.24 -4.78
#